data_208c19054862ddfda68c2750ca9c90c7
#
_entry.id   208c19054862ddfda68c2750ca9c90c7
#
_cell.length_a   1.000
_cell.length_b   1.000
_cell.length_c   1.000
_cell.angle_alpha   90.00
_cell.angle_beta   90.00
_cell.angle_gamma   90.00
#
_symmetry.space_group_name_H-M   'P 1'
#
loop_
_entity.id
_entity.type
_entity.pdbx_description
1 polymer ?
#
loop_
_entity_poly.entity_id
_entity_poly.type
_entity_poly.pdbx_seq_one_letter_code
_entity_poly.pdbx_strand_id
1 'polypeptide(L)'
;MHRYILIIFIFTLNINANTLMNPTSLSKDLYQEVILDDNYIDSVDHPNEFLDFDYATRVATPEQITSALQSWANQSDRLKVIEYARSHENRPLHAVFISSPENLKNLNSIKDKISQLADARNTNDRKAKTLINELPAVAWMAYSIHGNETSGADAALGVIYHLIASKDDDIKELLDDMVIIVDPLMNPDGRARFAKNLEQYRGTAPNYDDQSLIHTGDWPYGRTNHYYYDLNRDWVYLTQPETQGRVALINEWKPQILVDAHEMGAQDTFMTGPAREPINKNLDYDLIKWGNVFAKDQGN
;
A
#
# COMPACT_ATOMS: atom_id res chain seq x y z
N MET A 1 44.76 -10.62 -66.07
CA MET A 1 44.32 -9.68 -65.03
C MET A 1 42.81 -9.83 -64.89
N HIS A 2 42.37 -10.58 -63.89
CA HIS A 2 40.92 -10.76 -63.61
C HIS A 2 40.58 -9.79 -62.46
N ARG A 3 39.68 -8.84 -62.75
CA ARG A 3 39.08 -7.94 -61.73
C ARG A 3 37.90 -8.65 -61.15
N TYR A 4 37.98 -8.96 -59.85
CA TYR A 4 36.84 -9.40 -59.07
C TYR A 4 36.07 -8.15 -58.58
N ILE A 5 34.81 -8.05 -58.96
CA ILE A 5 33.86 -7.06 -58.47
C ILE A 5 33.23 -7.65 -57.22
N LEU A 6 33.53 -7.06 -56.05
CA LEU A 6 32.89 -7.42 -54.79
C LEU A 6 31.54 -6.66 -54.70
N ILE A 7 30.43 -7.36 -54.84
CA ILE A 7 29.09 -6.78 -54.60
C ILE A 7 28.79 -6.94 -53.13
N ILE A 8 28.81 -5.82 -52.38
CA ILE A 8 28.35 -5.77 -51.01
C ILE A 8 26.84 -5.56 -51.01
N PHE A 9 26.07 -6.56 -50.60
CA PHE A 9 24.65 -6.42 -50.31
C PHE A 9 24.51 -5.76 -48.92
N ILE A 10 24.13 -4.48 -48.91
CA ILE A 10 23.71 -3.81 -47.68
C ILE A 10 22.23 -4.16 -47.50
N PHE A 11 21.95 -5.09 -46.61
CA PHE A 11 20.61 -5.28 -46.05
C PHE A 11 20.31 -4.13 -45.10
N THR A 12 19.55 -3.15 -45.54
CA THR A 12 18.94 -2.18 -44.65
C THR A 12 17.75 -2.83 -43.96
N LEU A 13 17.96 -3.36 -42.77
CA LEU A 13 16.85 -3.66 -41.86
C LEU A 13 16.26 -2.33 -41.46
N ASN A 14 15.13 -1.94 -42.03
CA ASN A 14 14.28 -0.88 -41.50
C ASN A 14 13.66 -1.38 -40.18
N ILE A 15 14.43 -1.37 -39.11
CA ILE A 15 13.89 -1.51 -37.78
C ILE A 15 13.20 -0.17 -37.46
N ASN A 16 11.89 -0.22 -37.32
CA ASN A 16 11.11 0.97 -36.97
C ASN A 16 11.42 1.32 -35.51
N ALA A 17 12.47 2.13 -35.27
CA ALA A 17 12.96 2.49 -33.97
C ALA A 17 11.86 3.12 -33.09
N ASN A 18 10.85 3.73 -33.70
CA ASN A 18 9.70 4.27 -33.00
C ASN A 18 8.84 3.22 -32.29
N THR A 19 8.80 1.98 -32.80
CA THR A 19 8.04 0.88 -32.18
C THR A 19 8.79 0.30 -30.96
N LEU A 20 10.13 0.35 -31.00
CA LEU A 20 10.99 -0.12 -29.88
C LEU A 20 11.15 0.93 -28.78
N MET A 21 10.84 2.18 -29.06
CA MET A 21 11.06 3.31 -28.15
C MET A 21 9.77 3.87 -27.54
N ASN A 22 8.62 3.24 -27.77
CA ASN A 22 7.38 3.70 -27.16
C ASN A 22 7.17 2.99 -25.80
N PRO A 23 7.45 3.67 -24.66
CA PRO A 23 7.32 3.06 -23.33
C PRO A 23 5.91 2.54 -23.06
N THR A 24 4.90 3.17 -23.65
CA THR A 24 3.48 2.81 -23.51
C THR A 24 3.15 1.47 -24.17
N SER A 25 3.81 1.14 -25.31
CA SER A 25 3.60 -0.17 -25.95
C SER A 25 4.29 -1.30 -25.19
N LEU A 26 5.47 -1.04 -24.64
CA LEU A 26 6.21 -2.02 -23.86
C LEU A 26 5.52 -2.32 -22.51
N SER A 27 4.91 -1.32 -21.86
CA SER A 27 4.15 -1.55 -20.64
C SER A 27 2.89 -2.38 -20.88
N LYS A 28 2.20 -2.21 -22.01
CA LYS A 28 1.02 -3.01 -22.37
C LYS A 28 1.36 -4.49 -22.65
N ASP A 29 2.56 -4.75 -23.19
CA ASP A 29 3.01 -6.12 -23.43
C ASP A 29 3.45 -6.84 -22.15
N LEU A 30 3.77 -6.08 -21.08
CA LEU A 30 4.19 -6.60 -19.80
C LEU A 30 3.03 -6.84 -18.84
N TYR A 31 2.03 -5.98 -18.88
CA TYR A 31 0.86 -6.05 -18.02
C TYR A 31 -0.35 -6.48 -18.83
N GLN A 32 -0.62 -7.78 -18.83
CA GLN A 32 -1.74 -8.37 -19.58
C GLN A 32 -3.09 -8.22 -18.85
N GLU A 33 -3.06 -7.93 -17.56
CA GLU A 33 -4.26 -7.75 -16.73
C GLU A 33 -4.55 -6.26 -16.53
N VAL A 34 -5.79 -5.88 -16.74
CA VAL A 34 -6.26 -4.53 -16.41
C VAL A 34 -6.54 -4.51 -14.92
N ILE A 35 -5.75 -3.72 -14.20
CA ILE A 35 -5.98 -3.46 -12.78
C ILE A 35 -7.00 -2.32 -12.70
N LEU A 36 -8.03 -2.42 -11.89
CA LEU A 36 -9.11 -1.45 -11.74
C LEU A 36 -9.97 -1.32 -13.02
N ASP A 37 -10.54 -2.42 -13.48
CA ASP A 37 -11.43 -2.48 -14.65
C ASP A 37 -12.92 -2.51 -14.31
N ASP A 38 -13.25 -2.30 -13.05
CA ASP A 38 -14.60 -2.42 -12.51
C ASP A 38 -15.48 -1.20 -12.84
N ASN A 39 -16.75 -1.30 -12.46
CA ASN A 39 -17.76 -0.27 -12.62
C ASN A 39 -17.64 0.79 -11.52
N TYR A 40 -16.90 1.84 -11.78
CA TYR A 40 -16.62 2.91 -10.82
C TYR A 40 -17.54 4.12 -10.94
N ILE A 41 -17.60 4.93 -9.89
CA ILE A 41 -18.30 6.21 -9.83
C ILE A 41 -17.51 7.26 -10.60
N ASP A 42 -18.10 7.84 -11.65
CA ASP A 42 -17.43 8.79 -12.57
C ASP A 42 -16.95 10.09 -11.90
N SER A 43 -17.52 10.45 -10.74
CA SER A 43 -17.12 11.66 -10.00
C SER A 43 -15.92 11.46 -9.07
N VAL A 44 -15.36 10.25 -9.00
CA VAL A 44 -14.15 9.94 -8.25
C VAL A 44 -13.02 9.73 -9.25
N ASP A 45 -12.03 10.60 -9.23
CA ASP A 45 -10.92 10.58 -10.17
C ASP A 45 -10.12 9.27 -10.07
N HIS A 46 -9.84 8.67 -11.22
CA HIS A 46 -9.00 7.48 -11.30
C HIS A 46 -7.55 7.81 -10.86
N PRO A 47 -6.80 6.86 -10.27
CA PRO A 47 -5.40 7.10 -9.88
C PRO A 47 -4.52 7.74 -10.95
N ASN A 48 -4.77 7.46 -12.24
CA ASN A 48 -4.02 8.06 -13.36
C ASN A 48 -4.09 9.60 -13.41
N GLU A 49 -5.12 10.21 -12.83
CA GLU A 49 -5.26 11.69 -12.82
C GLU A 49 -4.22 12.37 -11.92
N PHE A 50 -3.60 11.62 -11.02
CA PHE A 50 -2.58 12.09 -10.08
C PHE A 50 -1.16 11.69 -10.46
N LEU A 51 -1.02 10.84 -11.46
CA LEU A 51 0.22 10.26 -11.92
C LEU A 51 0.55 10.79 -13.31
N ASP A 52 1.81 10.96 -13.63
CA ASP A 52 2.30 11.27 -14.98
C ASP A 52 2.58 10.00 -15.82
N PHE A 53 2.00 8.88 -15.40
CA PHE A 53 2.13 7.55 -16.00
C PHE A 53 0.89 6.70 -15.71
N ASP A 54 0.72 5.62 -16.45
CA ASP A 54 -0.37 4.67 -16.20
C ASP A 54 -0.18 4.00 -14.82
N TYR A 55 -1.25 3.94 -14.03
CA TYR A 55 -1.25 3.33 -12.70
C TYR A 55 -0.62 1.94 -12.71
N ALA A 56 0.14 1.61 -11.68
CA ALA A 56 0.90 0.37 -11.49
C ALA A 56 2.06 0.14 -12.49
N THR A 57 2.37 1.09 -13.39
CA THR A 57 3.53 0.96 -14.29
C THR A 57 4.81 1.58 -13.75
N ARG A 58 4.71 2.44 -12.75
CA ARG A 58 5.82 3.13 -12.08
C ARG A 58 5.49 3.40 -10.64
N VAL A 59 6.50 3.82 -9.89
CA VAL A 59 6.40 4.15 -8.47
C VAL A 59 5.86 5.56 -8.28
N ALA A 60 4.71 5.69 -7.64
CA ALA A 60 4.16 6.98 -7.26
C ALA A 60 5.01 7.66 -6.17
N THR A 61 5.23 8.96 -6.27
CA THR A 61 5.93 9.74 -5.25
C THR A 61 5.04 9.97 -4.02
N PRO A 62 5.61 10.29 -2.84
CA PRO A 62 4.80 10.65 -1.66
C PRO A 62 3.87 11.83 -1.93
N GLU A 63 4.28 12.77 -2.77
CA GLU A 63 3.51 13.95 -3.15
C GLU A 63 2.31 13.59 -4.04
N GLN A 64 2.49 12.67 -4.99
CA GLN A 64 1.40 12.16 -5.84
C GLN A 64 0.37 11.38 -4.99
N ILE A 65 0.84 10.52 -4.08
CA ILE A 65 -0.04 9.81 -3.13
C ILE A 65 -0.85 10.81 -2.29
N THR A 66 -0.19 11.80 -1.70
CA THR A 66 -0.86 12.84 -0.90
C THR A 66 -1.90 13.62 -1.72
N SER A 67 -1.58 13.96 -2.97
CA SER A 67 -2.49 14.67 -3.89
C SER A 67 -3.75 13.86 -4.18
N ALA A 68 -3.60 12.55 -4.46
CA ALA A 68 -4.73 11.64 -4.65
C ALA A 68 -5.64 11.60 -3.42
N LEU A 69 -5.07 11.41 -2.23
CA LEU A 69 -5.84 11.35 -0.99
C LEU A 69 -6.62 12.65 -0.71
N GLN A 70 -6.01 13.81 -0.95
CA GLN A 70 -6.65 15.12 -0.77
C GLN A 70 -7.80 15.33 -1.76
N SER A 71 -7.63 14.92 -3.01
CA SER A 71 -8.68 15.01 -4.02
C SER A 71 -9.85 14.09 -3.68
N TRP A 72 -9.59 12.83 -3.40
CA TRP A 72 -10.63 11.85 -3.06
C TRP A 72 -11.41 12.21 -1.80
N ALA A 73 -10.78 12.87 -0.82
CA ALA A 73 -11.46 13.37 0.37
C ALA A 73 -12.56 14.40 0.06
N ASN A 74 -12.51 15.06 -1.11
CA ASN A 74 -13.53 15.99 -1.58
C ASN A 74 -14.52 15.35 -2.56
N GLN A 75 -14.23 14.16 -3.08
CA GLN A 75 -15.00 13.50 -4.14
C GLN A 75 -15.87 12.35 -3.64
N SER A 76 -15.55 11.78 -2.47
CA SER A 76 -16.26 10.63 -1.93
C SER A 76 -16.66 10.84 -0.48
N ASP A 77 -17.90 10.49 -0.14
CA ASP A 77 -18.41 10.47 1.22
C ASP A 77 -18.11 9.16 1.97
N ARG A 78 -17.42 8.20 1.30
CA ARG A 78 -16.95 6.94 1.87
C ARG A 78 -15.55 7.03 2.46
N LEU A 79 -14.92 8.23 2.44
CA LEU A 79 -13.54 8.41 2.82
C LEU A 79 -13.35 9.62 3.73
N LYS A 80 -12.47 9.46 4.73
CA LYS A 80 -11.98 10.56 5.55
C LYS A 80 -10.48 10.41 5.76
N VAL A 81 -9.72 11.43 5.40
CA VAL A 81 -8.26 11.45 5.57
C VAL A 81 -7.89 12.25 6.82
N ILE A 82 -6.99 11.72 7.62
CA ILE A 82 -6.36 12.45 8.73
C ILE A 82 -4.84 12.38 8.61
N GLU A 83 -4.16 13.46 8.93
CA GLU A 83 -2.73 13.48 9.15
C GLU A 83 -2.47 13.06 10.61
N TYR A 84 -1.72 11.96 10.81
CA TYR A 84 -1.44 11.44 12.16
C TYR A 84 -0.02 11.74 12.64
N ALA A 85 0.89 12.06 11.74
CA ALA A 85 2.28 12.40 12.04
C ALA A 85 2.93 13.16 10.88
N ARG A 86 4.14 13.65 11.11
CA ARG A 86 5.05 14.12 10.08
C ARG A 86 6.39 13.42 10.19
N SER A 87 6.99 13.09 9.04
CA SER A 87 8.33 12.54 8.97
C SER A 87 9.40 13.56 9.33
N HIS A 88 10.66 13.13 9.42
CA HIS A 88 11.78 14.03 9.66
C HIS A 88 11.99 15.06 8.53
N GLU A 89 11.58 14.75 7.29
CA GLU A 89 11.57 15.70 6.17
C GLU A 89 10.25 16.51 6.08
N ASN A 90 9.46 16.49 7.15
CA ASN A 90 8.18 17.19 7.25
C ASN A 90 7.11 16.72 6.24
N ARG A 91 7.23 15.52 5.68
CA ARG A 91 6.16 14.92 4.87
C ARG A 91 5.04 14.42 5.76
N PRO A 92 3.77 14.66 5.39
CA PRO A 92 2.63 14.18 6.16
C PRO A 92 2.50 12.65 6.06
N LEU A 93 2.13 12.02 7.17
CA LEU A 93 1.70 10.63 7.21
C LEU A 93 0.18 10.62 7.43
N HIS A 94 -0.52 9.87 6.58
CA HIS A 94 -1.98 9.87 6.53
C HIS A 94 -2.56 8.53 6.97
N ALA A 95 -3.65 8.58 7.72
CA ALA A 95 -4.56 7.46 7.88
C ALA A 95 -5.86 7.76 7.14
N VAL A 96 -6.27 6.85 6.29
CA VAL A 96 -7.43 6.95 5.42
C VAL A 96 -8.52 6.05 5.99
N PHE A 97 -9.57 6.64 6.54
CA PHE A 97 -10.72 5.93 7.06
C PHE A 97 -11.72 5.71 5.93
N ILE A 98 -12.02 4.48 5.63
CA ILE A 98 -12.96 4.08 4.58
C ILE A 98 -14.06 3.24 5.22
N SER A 99 -15.31 3.66 5.01
CA SER A 99 -16.50 3.01 5.54
C SER A 99 -17.74 3.60 4.88
N SER A 100 -18.92 3.12 5.25
CA SER A 100 -20.15 3.77 4.82
C SER A 100 -20.24 5.22 5.35
N PRO A 101 -20.94 6.12 4.64
CA PRO A 101 -21.12 7.51 5.07
C PRO A 101 -21.71 7.63 6.48
N GLU A 102 -22.54 6.67 6.90
CA GLU A 102 -23.11 6.63 8.24
C GLU A 102 -22.06 6.32 9.30
N ASN A 103 -21.22 5.31 9.08
CA ASN A 103 -20.11 4.99 9.98
C ASN A 103 -19.11 6.15 10.08
N LEU A 104 -18.77 6.80 8.96
CA LEU A 104 -17.85 7.94 8.95
C LEU A 104 -18.36 9.14 9.74
N LYS A 105 -19.67 9.39 9.75
CA LYS A 105 -20.28 10.42 10.61
C LYS A 105 -20.17 10.07 12.10
N ASN A 106 -20.15 8.78 12.43
CA ASN A 106 -20.20 8.26 13.79
C ASN A 106 -18.85 7.78 14.32
N LEU A 107 -17.72 8.04 13.64
CA LEU A 107 -16.38 7.53 13.99
C LEU A 107 -16.02 7.74 15.46
N ASN A 108 -16.31 8.90 16.05
CA ASN A 108 -16.01 9.15 17.46
C ASN A 108 -16.81 8.22 18.39
N SER A 109 -18.09 8.03 18.12
CA SER A 109 -18.95 7.10 18.88
C SER A 109 -18.48 5.65 18.73
N ILE A 110 -18.10 5.24 17.53
CA ILE A 110 -17.54 3.90 17.25
C ILE A 110 -16.25 3.71 18.06
N LYS A 111 -15.32 4.66 18.01
CA LYS A 111 -14.05 4.63 18.76
C LYS A 111 -14.28 4.53 20.27
N ASP A 112 -15.22 5.31 20.82
CA ASP A 112 -15.55 5.29 22.25
C ASP A 112 -16.13 3.94 22.66
N LYS A 113 -17.02 3.36 21.85
CA LYS A 113 -17.60 2.03 22.11
C LYS A 113 -16.54 0.92 22.01
N ILE A 114 -15.62 0.99 21.05
CA ILE A 114 -14.46 0.08 20.95
C ILE A 114 -13.61 0.16 22.23
N SER A 115 -13.33 1.37 22.70
CA SER A 115 -12.58 1.57 23.93
C SER A 115 -13.29 0.99 25.16
N GLN A 116 -14.63 1.09 25.22
CA GLN A 116 -15.43 0.44 26.26
C GLN A 116 -15.36 -1.09 26.14
N LEU A 117 -15.46 -1.65 24.93
CA LEU A 117 -15.36 -3.09 24.68
C LEU A 117 -14.00 -3.65 25.12
N ALA A 118 -12.93 -2.91 24.85
CA ALA A 118 -11.56 -3.30 25.20
C ALA A 118 -11.23 -3.18 26.69
N ASP A 119 -12.06 -2.52 27.51
CA ASP A 119 -11.85 -2.39 28.95
C ASP A 119 -12.69 -3.38 29.75
N ALA A 120 -12.18 -4.59 29.94
CA ALA A 120 -12.83 -5.66 30.69
C ALA A 120 -13.11 -5.31 32.16
N ARG A 121 -12.48 -4.25 32.73
CA ARG A 121 -12.73 -3.81 34.12
C ARG A 121 -14.07 -3.10 34.25
N ASN A 122 -14.51 -2.43 33.15
CA ASN A 122 -15.70 -1.60 33.13
C ASN A 122 -16.80 -2.13 32.20
N THR A 123 -16.55 -3.25 31.51
CA THR A 123 -17.50 -3.85 30.59
C THR A 123 -17.75 -5.31 30.94
N ASN A 124 -18.96 -5.63 31.37
CA ASN A 124 -19.38 -6.99 31.65
C ASN A 124 -19.82 -7.73 30.37
N ASP A 125 -19.98 -9.06 30.45
CA ASP A 125 -20.32 -9.92 29.30
C ASP A 125 -21.59 -9.49 28.56
N ARG A 126 -22.62 -9.04 29.27
CA ARG A 126 -23.86 -8.59 28.65
C ARG A 126 -23.61 -7.35 27.79
N LYS A 127 -22.91 -6.36 28.35
CA LYS A 127 -22.56 -5.12 27.65
C LYS A 127 -21.60 -5.42 26.49
N ALA A 128 -20.63 -6.31 26.67
CA ALA A 128 -19.70 -6.73 25.61
C ALA A 128 -20.46 -7.32 24.42
N LYS A 129 -21.39 -8.26 24.65
CA LYS A 129 -22.23 -8.85 23.60
C LYS A 129 -23.06 -7.80 22.86
N THR A 130 -23.61 -6.84 23.55
CA THR A 130 -24.36 -5.74 22.91
C THR A 130 -23.44 -4.90 22.00
N LEU A 131 -22.27 -4.50 22.50
CA LEU A 131 -21.31 -3.71 21.74
C LEU A 131 -20.79 -4.46 20.50
N ILE A 132 -20.51 -5.76 20.62
CA ILE A 132 -20.06 -6.60 19.50
C ILE A 132 -21.11 -6.65 18.38
N ASN A 133 -22.39 -6.71 18.72
CA ASN A 133 -23.46 -6.76 17.73
C ASN A 133 -23.78 -5.39 17.08
N GLU A 134 -23.36 -4.30 17.70
CA GLU A 134 -23.65 -2.93 17.22
C GLU A 134 -22.47 -2.29 16.49
N LEU A 135 -21.26 -2.77 16.70
CA LEU A 135 -20.04 -2.14 16.19
C LEU A 135 -19.63 -2.73 14.85
N PRO A 136 -19.24 -1.90 13.88
CA PRO A 136 -18.50 -2.38 12.73
C PRO A 136 -17.14 -2.93 13.18
N ALA A 137 -16.63 -3.91 12.46
CA ALA A 137 -15.26 -4.39 12.65
C ALA A 137 -14.26 -3.33 12.17
N VAL A 138 -13.07 -3.30 12.77
CA VAL A 138 -11.99 -2.38 12.37
C VAL A 138 -10.82 -3.17 11.83
N ALA A 139 -10.42 -2.88 10.60
CA ALA A 139 -9.20 -3.39 9.97
C ALA A 139 -8.20 -2.24 9.77
N TRP A 140 -6.94 -2.48 10.12
CA TRP A 140 -5.82 -1.58 9.83
C TRP A 140 -4.95 -2.20 8.75
N MET A 141 -4.78 -1.52 7.63
CA MET A 141 -3.97 -1.97 6.50
C MET A 141 -2.83 -0.98 6.29
N ALA A 142 -1.61 -1.39 6.61
CA ALA A 142 -0.43 -0.56 6.57
C ALA A 142 0.52 -0.99 5.45
N TYR A 143 1.10 -0.01 4.77
CA TYR A 143 1.90 -0.23 3.57
C TYR A 143 3.22 0.54 3.62
N SER A 144 4.25 -0.06 3.03
CA SER A 144 5.53 0.61 2.74
C SER A 144 6.23 1.20 3.98
N ILE A 145 6.36 0.40 5.06
CA ILE A 145 7.21 0.76 6.21
C ILE A 145 8.69 0.82 5.78
N HIS A 146 9.06 0.05 4.76
CA HIS A 146 10.29 0.20 4.02
C HIS A 146 10.00 0.92 2.71
N GLY A 147 10.62 2.07 2.50
CA GLY A 147 10.30 2.93 1.36
C GLY A 147 10.70 2.36 -0.01
N ASN A 148 11.63 1.39 -0.05
CA ASN A 148 12.03 0.67 -1.26
C ASN A 148 11.15 -0.54 -1.58
N GLU A 149 10.25 -0.92 -0.70
CA GLU A 149 9.20 -1.90 -0.95
C GLU A 149 8.02 -1.16 -1.59
N THR A 150 8.11 -0.93 -2.89
CA THR A 150 7.33 0.11 -3.57
C THR A 150 5.92 -0.29 -3.96
N SER A 151 5.68 -1.57 -4.28
CA SER A 151 4.36 -2.02 -4.74
C SER A 151 3.27 -1.86 -3.69
N GLY A 152 3.61 -1.92 -2.40
CA GLY A 152 2.63 -1.77 -1.32
C GLY A 152 1.91 -0.43 -1.33
N ALA A 153 2.64 0.69 -1.44
CA ALA A 153 2.00 2.01 -1.46
C ALA A 153 1.25 2.29 -2.78
N ASP A 154 1.71 1.75 -3.91
CA ASP A 154 0.97 1.84 -5.17
C ASP A 154 -0.29 0.97 -5.11
N ALA A 155 -0.22 -0.24 -4.54
CA ALA A 155 -1.40 -1.07 -4.28
C ALA A 155 -2.41 -0.37 -3.35
N ALA A 156 -1.93 0.36 -2.33
CA ALA A 156 -2.81 1.12 -1.44
C ALA A 156 -3.65 2.16 -2.19
N LEU A 157 -3.10 2.84 -3.21
CA LEU A 157 -3.88 3.75 -4.05
C LEU A 157 -5.02 3.03 -4.76
N GLY A 158 -4.76 1.84 -5.33
CA GLY A 158 -5.78 1.04 -5.98
C GLY A 158 -6.84 0.53 -5.02
N VAL A 159 -6.44 0.03 -3.86
CA VAL A 159 -7.36 -0.43 -2.80
C VAL A 159 -8.26 0.70 -2.32
N ILE A 160 -7.69 1.88 -2.03
CA ILE A 160 -8.48 3.05 -1.62
C ILE A 160 -9.48 3.42 -2.71
N TYR A 161 -9.02 3.57 -3.96
CA TYR A 161 -9.88 3.93 -5.09
C TYR A 161 -11.01 2.92 -5.28
N HIS A 162 -10.68 1.62 -5.29
CA HIS A 162 -11.69 0.56 -5.44
C HIS A 162 -12.78 0.65 -4.36
N LEU A 163 -12.40 0.78 -3.09
CA LEU A 163 -13.35 0.84 -1.98
C LEU A 163 -14.24 2.08 -2.03
N ILE A 164 -13.71 3.23 -2.43
CA ILE A 164 -14.48 4.48 -2.42
C ILE A 164 -15.28 4.73 -3.70
N ALA A 165 -14.89 4.14 -4.82
CA ALA A 165 -15.45 4.42 -6.15
C ALA A 165 -16.28 3.26 -6.70
N SER A 166 -16.13 2.01 -6.22
CA SER A 166 -16.89 0.87 -6.74
C SER A 166 -18.40 1.05 -6.53
N LYS A 167 -19.16 0.70 -7.57
CA LYS A 167 -20.63 0.63 -7.55
C LYS A 167 -21.13 -0.75 -7.11
N ASP A 168 -20.24 -1.69 -6.84
CA ASP A 168 -20.55 -3.05 -6.44
C ASP A 168 -21.30 -3.06 -5.09
N ASP A 169 -22.36 -3.86 -5.00
CA ASP A 169 -23.16 -3.97 -3.78
C ASP A 169 -22.41 -4.72 -2.67
N ASP A 170 -21.53 -5.66 -3.01
CA ASP A 170 -20.69 -6.36 -2.03
C ASP A 170 -19.72 -5.39 -1.34
N ILE A 171 -19.19 -4.40 -2.07
CA ILE A 171 -18.35 -3.36 -1.47
C ILE A 171 -19.16 -2.44 -0.56
N LYS A 172 -20.41 -2.12 -0.92
CA LYS A 172 -21.29 -1.30 -0.06
C LYS A 172 -21.60 -2.03 1.25
N GLU A 173 -21.94 -3.33 1.17
CA GLU A 173 -22.21 -4.18 2.33
C GLU A 173 -20.95 -4.27 3.22
N LEU A 174 -19.79 -4.51 2.63
CA LEU A 174 -18.51 -4.52 3.35
C LEU A 174 -18.29 -3.21 4.13
N LEU A 175 -18.56 -2.06 3.51
CA LEU A 175 -18.35 -0.76 4.14
C LEU A 175 -19.40 -0.42 5.21
N ASP A 176 -20.56 -1.03 5.18
CA ASP A 176 -21.54 -0.93 6.27
C ASP A 176 -21.08 -1.70 7.51
N ASP A 177 -20.42 -2.84 7.30
CA ASP A 177 -19.98 -3.75 8.36
C ASP A 177 -18.57 -3.42 8.90
N MET A 178 -17.80 -2.59 8.20
CA MET A 178 -16.39 -2.35 8.54
C MET A 178 -15.99 -0.87 8.51
N VAL A 179 -15.04 -0.53 9.37
CA VAL A 179 -14.17 0.65 9.23
C VAL A 179 -12.79 0.14 8.82
N ILE A 180 -12.40 0.43 7.59
CA ILE A 180 -11.08 0.08 7.05
C ILE A 180 -10.19 1.31 7.19
N ILE A 181 -9.08 1.19 7.91
CA ILE A 181 -8.10 2.25 8.09
C ILE A 181 -6.88 1.89 7.25
N VAL A 182 -6.64 2.62 6.18
CA VAL A 182 -5.47 2.43 5.33
C VAL A 182 -4.39 3.44 5.71
N ASP A 183 -3.20 2.95 6.05
CA ASP A 183 -1.96 3.74 6.18
C ASP A 183 -1.14 3.51 4.90
N PRO A 184 -1.31 4.34 3.86
CA PRO A 184 -0.84 4.02 2.52
C PRO A 184 0.68 4.14 2.37
N LEU A 185 1.34 4.89 3.25
CA LEU A 185 2.77 5.17 3.14
C LEU A 185 3.38 5.47 4.51
N MET A 186 3.82 4.42 5.20
CA MET A 186 4.42 4.54 6.53
C MET A 186 5.81 5.20 6.55
N ASN A 187 6.53 5.18 5.40
CA ASN A 187 7.88 5.74 5.28
C ASN A 187 8.02 6.64 4.03
N PRO A 188 7.48 7.86 4.09
CA PRO A 188 7.52 8.75 2.93
C PRO A 188 8.94 9.23 2.57
N ASP A 189 9.84 9.37 3.55
CA ASP A 189 11.22 9.83 3.30
C ASP A 189 12.05 8.74 2.58
N GLY A 190 11.93 7.49 3.03
CA GLY A 190 12.54 6.34 2.37
C GLY A 190 12.02 6.14 0.95
N ARG A 191 10.70 6.27 0.75
CA ARG A 191 10.09 6.17 -0.57
C ARG A 191 10.54 7.28 -1.51
N ALA A 192 10.58 8.53 -1.05
CA ALA A 192 11.05 9.66 -1.86
C ALA A 192 12.49 9.45 -2.34
N ARG A 193 13.35 8.94 -1.47
CA ARG A 193 14.74 8.60 -1.81
C ARG A 193 14.81 7.52 -2.88
N PHE A 194 14.03 6.45 -2.74
CA PHE A 194 14.04 5.35 -3.70
C PHE A 194 13.39 5.73 -5.02
N ALA A 195 12.28 6.47 -5.01
CA ALA A 195 11.66 7.00 -6.23
C ALA A 195 12.64 7.87 -7.03
N LYS A 196 13.42 8.71 -6.34
CA LYS A 196 14.48 9.50 -6.97
C LYS A 196 15.59 8.67 -7.59
N ASN A 197 15.97 7.59 -6.91
CA ASN A 197 16.92 6.61 -7.44
C ASN A 197 16.39 5.95 -8.73
N LEU A 198 15.13 5.52 -8.72
CA LEU A 198 14.49 4.95 -9.92
C LEU A 198 14.48 5.93 -11.10
N GLU A 199 14.16 7.20 -10.87
CA GLU A 199 14.22 8.24 -11.92
C GLU A 199 15.62 8.39 -12.51
N GLN A 200 16.65 8.30 -11.68
CA GLN A 200 18.02 8.47 -12.09
C GLN A 200 18.54 7.32 -12.98
N TYR A 201 18.15 6.09 -12.68
CA TYR A 201 18.67 4.88 -13.36
C TYR A 201 17.71 4.29 -14.40
N ARG A 202 16.46 4.74 -14.42
CA ARG A 202 15.49 4.23 -15.39
C ARG A 202 15.80 4.69 -16.81
N GLY A 203 15.88 3.72 -17.72
CA GLY A 203 15.93 3.97 -19.15
C GLY A 203 14.53 4.07 -19.78
N THR A 204 14.51 4.13 -21.11
CA THR A 204 13.26 4.15 -21.91
C THR A 204 12.65 2.75 -22.05
N ALA A 205 13.46 1.71 -21.89
CA ALA A 205 13.02 0.31 -21.94
C ALA A 205 13.11 -0.33 -20.55
N PRO A 206 12.20 -1.27 -20.22
CA PRO A 206 12.30 -2.07 -19.02
C PRO A 206 13.64 -2.78 -18.91
N ASN A 207 14.21 -2.83 -17.71
CA ASN A 207 15.41 -3.59 -17.40
C ASN A 207 15.05 -4.74 -16.46
N TYR A 208 15.23 -5.98 -16.92
CA TYR A 208 14.90 -7.21 -16.19
C TYR A 208 16.09 -7.80 -15.41
N ASP A 209 17.26 -7.17 -15.47
CA ASP A 209 18.42 -7.60 -14.71
C ASP A 209 18.22 -7.23 -13.23
N ASP A 210 17.96 -8.22 -12.40
CA ASP A 210 17.75 -8.07 -10.96
C ASP A 210 18.98 -7.51 -10.21
N GLN A 211 20.14 -7.55 -10.80
CA GLN A 211 21.39 -6.97 -10.26
C GLN A 211 21.56 -5.49 -10.67
N SER A 212 20.68 -4.98 -11.52
CA SER A 212 20.73 -3.58 -11.94
C SER A 212 20.43 -2.62 -10.78
N LEU A 213 21.10 -1.46 -10.78
CA LEU A 213 20.85 -0.39 -9.78
C LEU A 213 19.40 0.11 -9.75
N ILE A 214 18.65 -0.08 -10.84
CA ILE A 214 17.23 0.28 -10.85
C ILE A 214 16.42 -0.59 -9.87
N HIS A 215 16.82 -1.85 -9.63
CA HIS A 215 16.10 -2.77 -8.73
C HIS A 215 16.73 -2.78 -7.33
N THR A 216 18.03 -2.64 -7.23
CA THR A 216 18.74 -2.69 -5.95
C THR A 216 18.85 -1.33 -5.27
N GLY A 217 18.94 -0.25 -6.06
CA GLY A 217 19.16 1.11 -5.58
C GLY A 217 20.60 1.38 -5.13
N ASP A 218 20.89 2.67 -4.95
CA ASP A 218 22.14 3.15 -4.36
C ASP A 218 22.01 3.28 -2.84
N TRP A 219 23.15 3.08 -2.14
CA TRP A 219 23.19 3.47 -0.74
C TRP A 219 22.87 4.97 -0.58
N PRO A 220 21.99 5.36 0.38
CA PRO A 220 21.50 4.55 1.51
C PRO A 220 20.19 3.80 1.24
N TYR A 221 19.89 3.42 0.03
CA TYR A 221 18.67 2.71 -0.38
C TYR A 221 17.39 3.43 0.08
N GLY A 222 16.25 2.92 -0.16
CA GLY A 222 14.99 3.52 0.32
C GLY A 222 14.39 2.82 1.55
N ARG A 223 15.07 1.81 2.11
CA ARG A 223 14.53 1.00 3.20
C ARG A 223 14.19 1.81 4.45
N THR A 224 15.13 2.64 4.90
CA THR A 224 15.09 3.37 6.16
C THR A 224 14.46 4.76 6.02
N ASN A 225 14.12 5.40 7.15
CA ASN A 225 13.67 6.79 7.16
C ASN A 225 14.81 7.78 6.86
N HIS A 226 14.59 9.09 7.07
CA HIS A 226 15.61 10.12 6.82
C HIS A 226 16.95 9.85 7.53
N TYR A 227 16.91 9.44 8.79
CA TYR A 227 18.11 9.20 9.60
C TYR A 227 18.62 7.75 9.54
N TYR A 228 18.25 7.01 8.50
CA TYR A 228 18.67 5.62 8.28
C TYR A 228 18.19 4.66 9.37
N TYR A 229 17.10 5.00 10.06
CA TYR A 229 16.49 4.13 11.04
C TYR A 229 15.46 3.21 10.36
N ASP A 230 15.53 1.92 10.65
CA ASP A 230 14.55 0.94 10.17
C ASP A 230 13.26 1.07 11.01
N LEU A 231 12.21 1.65 10.44
CA LEU A 231 10.94 1.87 11.14
C LEU A 231 10.27 0.56 11.59
N ASN A 232 10.60 -0.56 10.91
CA ASN A 232 10.13 -1.89 11.32
C ASN A 232 10.94 -2.48 12.49
N ARG A 233 11.81 -1.70 13.13
CA ARG A 233 12.47 -2.00 14.41
C ARG A 233 12.03 -1.06 15.52
N ASP A 234 11.06 -0.18 15.25
CA ASP A 234 10.65 0.88 16.18
C ASP A 234 9.27 0.66 16.84
N TRP A 235 8.56 -0.41 16.49
CA TRP A 235 7.22 -0.71 17.02
C TRP A 235 7.12 -0.74 18.57
N VAL A 236 8.22 -1.05 19.24
CA VAL A 236 8.29 -1.13 20.70
C VAL A 236 8.99 0.10 21.30
N TYR A 237 10.05 0.58 20.65
CA TYR A 237 10.87 1.67 21.20
C TYR A 237 10.25 3.05 21.00
N LEU A 238 9.49 3.24 19.92
CA LEU A 238 8.77 4.48 19.60
C LEU A 238 9.71 5.70 19.59
N THR A 239 10.85 5.57 18.95
CA THR A 239 11.87 6.63 18.90
C THR A 239 11.68 7.57 17.72
N GLN A 240 10.97 7.13 16.68
CA GLN A 240 10.76 7.88 15.45
C GLN A 240 9.37 8.54 15.42
N PRO A 241 9.24 9.78 14.91
CA PRO A 241 7.96 10.50 14.90
C PRO A 241 6.90 9.77 14.07
N GLU A 242 7.30 9.11 12.98
CA GLU A 242 6.43 8.31 12.13
C GLU A 242 5.77 7.18 12.93
N THR A 243 6.57 6.47 13.73
CA THR A 243 6.09 5.34 14.53
C THR A 243 5.26 5.81 15.72
N GLN A 244 5.68 6.89 16.38
CA GLN A 244 4.95 7.45 17.53
C GLN A 244 3.50 7.79 17.18
N GLY A 245 3.30 8.51 16.06
CA GLY A 245 1.95 8.87 15.62
C GLY A 245 1.12 7.66 15.21
N ARG A 246 1.69 6.74 14.45
CA ARG A 246 1.01 5.52 14.01
C ARG A 246 0.56 4.65 15.18
N VAL A 247 1.47 4.34 16.10
CA VAL A 247 1.15 3.49 17.26
C VAL A 247 0.14 4.16 18.18
N ALA A 248 0.21 5.49 18.36
CA ALA A 248 -0.80 6.22 19.11
C ALA A 248 -2.20 6.02 18.49
N LEU A 249 -2.32 6.15 17.18
CA LEU A 249 -3.59 6.00 16.50
C LEU A 249 -4.09 4.55 16.49
N ILE A 250 -3.20 3.55 16.31
CA ILE A 250 -3.55 2.13 16.44
C ILE A 250 -4.09 1.83 17.85
N ASN A 251 -3.46 2.38 18.89
CA ASN A 251 -3.91 2.20 20.27
C ASN A 251 -5.25 2.88 20.57
N GLU A 252 -5.61 3.93 19.84
CA GLU A 252 -6.94 4.52 19.93
C GLU A 252 -8.01 3.64 19.29
N TRP A 253 -7.73 3.08 18.11
CA TRP A 253 -8.71 2.34 17.32
C TRP A 253 -8.77 0.84 17.63
N LYS A 254 -7.70 0.27 18.18
CA LYS A 254 -7.63 -1.15 18.59
C LYS A 254 -8.21 -2.10 17.52
N PRO A 255 -7.67 -2.08 16.30
CA PRO A 255 -8.21 -2.86 15.19
C PRO A 255 -8.19 -4.36 15.52
N GLN A 256 -9.22 -5.10 15.05
CA GLN A 256 -9.28 -6.54 15.19
C GLN A 256 -8.32 -7.25 14.24
N ILE A 257 -8.03 -6.62 13.09
CA ILE A 257 -7.07 -7.11 12.09
C ILE A 257 -6.07 -5.98 11.84
N LEU A 258 -4.77 -6.30 11.90
CA LEU A 258 -3.69 -5.44 11.48
C LEU A 258 -2.84 -6.15 10.45
N VAL A 259 -2.73 -5.55 9.27
CA VAL A 259 -1.87 -6.01 8.17
C VAL A 259 -0.70 -5.05 8.05
N ASP A 260 0.52 -5.58 8.06
CA ASP A 260 1.76 -4.87 7.74
C ASP A 260 2.30 -5.47 6.44
N ALA A 261 2.07 -4.78 5.33
CA ALA A 261 2.40 -5.27 4.00
C ALA A 261 3.87 -4.99 3.67
N HIS A 262 4.57 -6.06 3.30
CA HIS A 262 5.99 -6.05 2.93
C HIS A 262 6.23 -6.64 1.55
N GLU A 263 7.40 -6.36 1.00
CA GLU A 263 7.94 -7.06 -0.15
C GLU A 263 9.17 -7.87 0.22
N MET A 264 9.39 -8.93 -0.53
CA MET A 264 10.60 -9.76 -0.46
C MET A 264 11.43 -9.56 -1.72
N GLY A 265 12.70 -9.98 -1.68
CA GLY A 265 13.54 -9.99 -2.87
C GLY A 265 12.93 -10.86 -3.97
N ALA A 266 13.13 -10.49 -5.23
CA ALA A 266 12.53 -11.18 -6.39
C ALA A 266 12.89 -12.69 -6.48
N GLN A 267 13.95 -13.12 -5.80
CA GLN A 267 14.40 -14.52 -5.74
C GLN A 267 14.07 -15.19 -4.40
N ASP A 268 13.45 -14.47 -3.46
CA ASP A 268 13.05 -15.03 -2.19
C ASP A 268 11.78 -15.86 -2.32
N THR A 269 11.63 -16.83 -1.42
CA THR A 269 10.39 -17.58 -1.33
C THR A 269 9.29 -16.74 -0.70
N PHE A 270 8.06 -16.90 -1.20
CA PHE A 270 6.89 -16.29 -0.62
C PHE A 270 6.72 -16.73 0.84
N MET A 271 6.61 -15.76 1.77
CA MET A 271 6.46 -16.04 3.19
C MET A 271 5.03 -15.76 3.65
N THR A 272 4.27 -16.84 3.76
CA THR A 272 2.97 -16.80 4.43
C THR A 272 3.10 -17.22 5.88
N GLY A 273 2.12 -16.86 6.73
CA GLY A 273 1.93 -17.54 8.00
C GLY A 273 1.80 -19.07 7.81
N PRO A 274 1.63 -19.86 8.85
CA PRO A 274 1.48 -19.45 10.25
C PRO A 274 2.79 -19.11 10.95
N ALA A 275 2.69 -18.54 12.16
CA ALA A 275 3.85 -18.29 13.01
C ALA A 275 4.62 -19.59 13.27
N ARG A 276 5.96 -19.50 13.23
CA ARG A 276 6.85 -20.67 13.44
C ARG A 276 7.24 -20.79 14.90
N GLU A 277 7.46 -22.03 15.35
CA GLU A 277 8.02 -22.29 16.69
C GLU A 277 9.45 -21.70 16.83
N PRO A 278 9.78 -21.16 18.04
CA PRO A 278 8.96 -21.09 19.25
C PRO A 278 7.96 -19.93 19.21
N ILE A 279 6.67 -20.26 19.37
CA ILE A 279 5.60 -19.25 19.46
C ILE A 279 5.64 -18.58 20.84
N ASN A 280 5.45 -17.27 20.88
CA ASN A 280 5.38 -16.51 22.14
C ASN A 280 4.20 -17.01 22.99
N LYS A 281 4.50 -17.52 24.18
CA LYS A 281 3.51 -18.10 25.10
C LYS A 281 2.49 -17.09 25.66
N ASN A 282 2.74 -15.79 25.47
CA ASN A 282 1.80 -14.74 25.87
C ASN A 282 0.77 -14.41 24.78
N LEU A 283 0.87 -15.03 23.58
CA LEU A 283 -0.14 -14.88 22.55
C LEU A 283 -1.39 -15.67 22.94
N ASP A 284 -2.55 -15.04 22.76
CA ASP A 284 -3.83 -15.69 22.92
C ASP A 284 -4.01 -16.83 21.91
N TYR A 285 -4.70 -17.89 22.31
CA TYR A 285 -4.96 -19.03 21.46
C TYR A 285 -5.71 -18.65 20.17
N ASP A 286 -6.65 -17.71 20.26
CA ASP A 286 -7.44 -17.27 19.12
C ASP A 286 -6.56 -16.56 18.08
N LEU A 287 -5.51 -15.84 18.46
CA LEU A 287 -4.55 -15.26 17.52
C LEU A 287 -3.81 -16.34 16.72
N ILE A 288 -3.41 -17.41 17.39
CA ILE A 288 -2.74 -18.56 16.74
C ILE A 288 -3.71 -19.25 15.77
N LYS A 289 -4.95 -19.50 16.22
CA LYS A 289 -5.99 -20.13 15.42
C LYS A 289 -6.30 -19.34 14.16
N TRP A 290 -6.57 -18.04 14.28
CA TRP A 290 -6.88 -17.19 13.15
C TRP A 290 -5.68 -17.00 12.23
N GLY A 291 -4.46 -16.89 12.76
CA GLY A 291 -3.24 -16.86 11.97
C GLY A 291 -3.10 -18.09 11.05
N ASN A 292 -3.51 -19.27 11.52
CA ASN A 292 -3.54 -20.49 10.71
C ASN A 292 -4.63 -20.45 9.61
N VAL A 293 -5.80 -19.85 9.89
CA VAL A 293 -6.88 -19.68 8.90
C VAL A 293 -6.40 -18.76 7.77
N PHE A 294 -5.90 -17.57 8.12
CA PHE A 294 -5.38 -16.63 7.13
C PHE A 294 -4.24 -17.21 6.30
N ALA A 295 -3.29 -17.90 6.94
CA ALA A 295 -2.18 -18.54 6.23
C ALA A 295 -2.65 -19.56 5.19
N LYS A 296 -3.70 -20.33 5.50
CA LYS A 296 -4.27 -21.31 4.57
C LYS A 296 -4.96 -20.62 3.39
N ASP A 297 -5.71 -19.55 3.65
CA ASP A 297 -6.44 -18.83 2.60
C ASP A 297 -5.49 -18.09 1.64
N GLN A 298 -4.40 -17.52 2.17
CA GLN A 298 -3.37 -16.87 1.37
C GLN A 298 -2.50 -17.84 0.56
N GLY A 299 -2.41 -19.10 0.98
CA GLY A 299 -1.59 -20.12 0.32
C GLY A 299 -2.34 -20.93 -0.76
N ASN A 300 -3.65 -20.71 -0.93
CA ASN A 300 -4.47 -21.34 -1.96
C ASN A 300 -4.62 -20.45 -3.17
#